data_d5c88f4c36052bcfcdf0ac56d8ff4d45
#
_entry.id   d5c88f4c36052bcfcdf0ac56d8ff4d45
#
_cell.length_a   1.000
_cell.length_b   1.000
_cell.length_c   1.000
_cell.angle_alpha   90.00
_cell.angle_beta   90.00
_cell.angle_gamma   90.00
#
_symmetry.space_group_name_H-M   'P 1'
#
loop_
_entity.id
_entity.type
_entity.pdbx_description
1 polymer ?
#
loop_
_entity_poly.entity_id
_entity_poly.type
_entity_poly.pdbx_seq_one_letter_code
_entity_poly.pdbx_strand_id
1 'polypeptide(L)'
;LFCMKEKKYENERGMIPLERYYQPEIETASREQIKAWQDERLVKQVQHVWDNVPYYRKKMEEKGVTPADIKSSDDLYKLPFLTKSDLRDAYPYGLVGMPLKDCVRIQSTSGTTGKRVVAFYTQEDIDLWEDCCARAIMAAGGTNEDVCQVSYGYGLFTGGPGLNGGSHKVGCLTIPTSSGNTERQIMFIKDLNATILCCTPSYAAYIGETMKEMGMSPEEIPLKAGIFGAEAWSEEMRQDIQNTLGIKAYDIYGLTELSGPGVSFECSAQRGMHINEDHFIAEIIDPDTGEVLPEGSEGELVFTSITKKAFPLLRYRTRDICTLTREKCPCGRTHVKMSKPRGRTDDMLIIRGVNVFP
;
A
#
# COMPACT_ATOMS: atom_id res chain seq x y z
N LEU A 1 18.83 -11.61 30.58
CA LEU A 1 17.57 -10.97 31.01
C LEU A 1 17.70 -9.45 30.84
N PHE A 2 17.41 -8.94 29.65
CA PHE A 2 17.22 -7.50 29.45
C PHE A 2 15.73 -7.22 29.68
N CYS A 3 15.42 -6.56 30.77
CA CYS A 3 14.12 -5.98 31.07
C CYS A 3 13.92 -4.80 30.10
N MET A 4 13.23 -5.00 28.99
CA MET A 4 12.79 -3.90 28.14
C MET A 4 11.70 -3.15 28.91
N LYS A 5 12.00 -1.93 29.36
CA LYS A 5 10.98 -1.02 29.89
C LYS A 5 9.97 -0.77 28.77
N GLU A 6 8.71 -1.12 29.01
CA GLU A 6 7.60 -0.74 28.15
C GLU A 6 7.65 0.77 27.88
N LYS A 7 7.98 1.13 26.67
CA LYS A 7 7.85 2.52 26.20
C LYS A 7 6.39 2.76 25.86
N LYS A 8 5.78 3.78 26.42
CA LYS A 8 4.37 4.17 26.21
C LYS A 8 4.33 5.58 25.64
N TYR A 9 3.44 5.80 24.70
CA TYR A 9 3.16 7.12 24.12
C TYR A 9 1.83 7.63 24.68
N GLU A 10 1.82 8.85 25.25
CA GLU A 10 0.59 9.48 25.73
C GLU A 10 -0.12 10.23 24.61
N ASN A 11 -1.39 9.96 24.42
CA ASN A 11 -2.29 10.80 23.64
C ASN A 11 -3.47 11.25 24.50
N GLU A 12 -4.31 12.16 23.95
CA GLU A 12 -5.48 12.75 24.63
C GLU A 12 -6.50 11.72 25.20
N ARG A 13 -6.32 10.42 24.99
CA ARG A 13 -7.21 9.32 25.42
C ARG A 13 -6.53 8.24 26.24
N GLY A 14 -5.28 8.44 26.67
CA GLY A 14 -4.52 7.48 27.47
C GLY A 14 -3.34 6.85 26.72
N MET A 15 -2.56 6.05 27.43
CA MET A 15 -1.33 5.45 26.91
C MET A 15 -1.62 4.34 25.91
N ILE A 16 -1.20 4.54 24.66
CA ILE A 16 -1.23 3.51 23.61
C ILE A 16 0.12 2.77 23.66
N PRO A 17 0.14 1.42 23.71
CA PRO A 17 1.39 0.68 23.63
C PRO A 17 2.15 1.01 22.35
N LEU A 18 3.44 1.34 22.48
CA LEU A 18 4.34 1.62 21.33
C LEU A 18 4.51 0.41 20.40
N GLU A 19 4.17 -0.77 20.86
CA GLU A 19 4.17 -2.02 20.10
C GLU A 19 3.23 -2.03 18.89
N ARG A 20 2.35 -1.03 18.75
CA ARG A 20 1.43 -0.88 17.60
C ARG A 20 2.00 -0.06 16.46
N TYR A 21 3.20 0.47 16.60
CA TYR A 21 3.86 1.28 15.58
C TYR A 21 5.21 0.68 15.23
N TYR A 22 5.47 0.55 13.94
CA TYR A 22 6.78 0.16 13.46
C TYR A 22 7.79 1.32 13.56
N GLN A 23 7.33 2.53 13.20
CA GLN A 23 8.11 3.77 13.26
C GLN A 23 7.30 4.86 13.98
N PRO A 24 7.24 4.83 15.32
CA PRO A 24 6.38 5.74 16.10
C PRO A 24 6.55 7.21 15.76
N GLU A 25 7.79 7.69 15.61
CA GLU A 25 8.12 9.09 15.33
C GLU A 25 7.57 9.55 13.97
N ILE A 26 7.38 8.62 13.03
CA ILE A 26 6.83 8.90 11.70
C ILE A 26 5.31 8.77 11.73
N GLU A 27 4.81 7.65 12.23
CA GLU A 27 3.39 7.31 12.21
C GLU A 27 2.52 8.23 13.08
N THR A 28 3.14 8.93 14.05
CA THR A 28 2.48 9.87 14.95
C THR A 28 3.02 11.31 14.86
N ALA A 29 3.77 11.61 13.80
CA ALA A 29 4.32 12.94 13.57
C ALA A 29 3.23 14.02 13.45
N SER A 30 3.54 15.25 13.84
CA SER A 30 2.60 16.36 13.67
C SER A 30 2.31 16.64 12.19
N ARG A 31 1.19 17.31 11.91
CA ARG A 31 0.86 17.70 10.53
C ARG A 31 1.90 18.64 9.92
N GLU A 32 2.46 19.52 10.74
CA GLU A 32 3.53 20.44 10.34
C GLU A 32 4.80 19.66 9.97
N GLN A 33 5.13 18.62 10.74
CA GLN A 33 6.30 17.80 10.45
C GLN A 33 6.11 16.98 9.18
N ILE A 34 4.93 16.38 9.00
CA ILE A 34 4.59 15.63 7.77
C ILE A 34 4.67 16.56 6.55
N LYS A 35 4.08 17.77 6.64
CA LYS A 35 4.14 18.74 5.55
C LYS A 35 5.60 19.14 5.23
N ALA A 36 6.41 19.38 6.25
CA ALA A 36 7.82 19.72 6.04
C ALA A 36 8.58 18.61 5.28
N TRP A 37 8.35 17.35 5.62
CA TRP A 37 8.92 16.21 4.89
C TRP A 37 8.40 16.15 3.44
N GLN A 38 7.11 16.35 3.25
CA GLN A 38 6.50 16.34 1.91
C GLN A 38 7.07 17.45 1.04
N ASP A 39 7.20 18.66 1.58
CA ASP A 39 7.73 19.83 0.85
C ASP A 39 9.20 19.57 0.41
N GLU A 40 10.05 19.15 1.34
CA GLU A 40 11.46 18.87 1.06
C GLU A 40 11.62 17.74 0.04
N ARG A 41 10.89 16.64 0.25
CA ARG A 41 11.00 15.44 -0.59
C ARG A 41 10.43 15.66 -1.98
N LEU A 42 9.30 16.39 -2.09
CA LEU A 42 8.72 16.72 -3.40
C LEU A 42 9.65 17.56 -4.25
N VAL A 43 10.25 18.62 -3.69
CA VAL A 43 11.20 19.48 -4.42
C VAL A 43 12.39 18.65 -4.95
N LYS A 44 12.96 17.77 -4.10
CA LYS A 44 14.04 16.87 -4.51
C LYS A 44 13.58 15.87 -5.58
N GLN A 45 12.39 15.32 -5.45
CA GLN A 45 11.84 14.35 -6.39
C GLN A 45 11.55 14.97 -7.76
N VAL A 46 11.01 16.19 -7.78
CA VAL A 46 10.76 16.93 -9.04
C VAL A 46 12.09 17.23 -9.75
N GLN A 47 13.12 17.65 -9.03
CA GLN A 47 14.45 17.82 -9.60
C GLN A 47 15.01 16.49 -10.13
N HIS A 48 14.87 15.41 -9.36
CA HIS A 48 15.33 14.08 -9.76
C HIS A 48 14.69 13.61 -11.07
N VAL A 49 13.37 13.73 -11.23
CA VAL A 49 12.69 13.31 -12.46
C VAL A 49 13.03 14.21 -13.64
N TRP A 50 13.21 15.52 -13.41
CA TRP A 50 13.64 16.45 -14.44
C TRP A 50 15.00 16.09 -15.01
N ASP A 51 15.95 15.75 -14.13
CA ASP A 51 17.33 15.45 -14.54
C ASP A 51 17.47 14.08 -15.21
N ASN A 52 16.72 13.09 -14.73
CA ASN A 52 16.96 11.69 -15.06
C ASN A 52 15.87 11.04 -15.94
N VAL A 53 14.67 11.65 -16.07
CA VAL A 53 13.57 11.06 -16.80
C VAL A 53 13.09 12.01 -17.93
N PRO A 54 13.62 11.85 -19.15
CA PRO A 54 13.28 12.73 -20.29
C PRO A 54 11.77 12.81 -20.57
N TYR A 55 11.03 11.73 -20.29
CA TYR A 55 9.58 11.69 -20.43
C TYR A 55 8.88 12.74 -19.55
N TYR A 56 9.26 12.85 -18.28
CA TYR A 56 8.72 13.88 -17.38
C TYR A 56 9.15 15.28 -17.77
N ARG A 57 10.41 15.46 -18.13
CA ARG A 57 10.93 16.78 -18.59
C ARG A 57 10.07 17.29 -19.74
N LYS A 58 9.84 16.47 -20.77
CA LYS A 58 9.00 16.82 -21.91
C LYS A 58 7.58 17.22 -21.47
N LYS A 59 6.92 16.42 -20.61
CA LYS A 59 5.56 16.74 -20.14
C LYS A 59 5.51 18.04 -19.33
N MET A 60 6.54 18.31 -18.52
CA MET A 60 6.64 19.54 -17.74
C MET A 60 6.88 20.75 -18.65
N GLU A 61 7.76 20.64 -19.65
CA GLU A 61 8.02 21.69 -20.65
C GLU A 61 6.76 22.01 -21.47
N GLU A 62 6.00 20.99 -21.89
CA GLU A 62 4.72 21.16 -22.60
C GLU A 62 3.68 21.92 -21.76
N LYS A 63 3.75 21.78 -20.42
CA LYS A 63 2.90 22.50 -19.46
C LYS A 63 3.47 23.87 -19.06
N GLY A 64 4.69 24.19 -19.48
CA GLY A 64 5.40 25.42 -19.12
C GLY A 64 5.86 25.44 -17.66
N VAL A 65 6.16 24.29 -17.07
CA VAL A 65 6.56 24.12 -15.66
C VAL A 65 8.00 23.60 -15.59
N THR A 66 8.79 24.18 -14.69
CA THR A 66 10.16 23.76 -14.40
C THR A 66 10.30 23.37 -12.92
N PRO A 67 11.38 22.72 -12.49
CA PRO A 67 11.62 22.46 -11.07
C PRO A 67 11.61 23.70 -10.20
N ALA A 68 12.01 24.86 -10.74
CA ALA A 68 12.04 26.12 -10.00
C ALA A 68 10.64 26.64 -9.61
N ASP A 69 9.59 26.16 -10.28
CA ASP A 69 8.20 26.54 -10.02
C ASP A 69 7.57 25.73 -8.86
N ILE A 70 8.24 24.67 -8.41
CA ILE A 70 7.78 23.77 -7.34
C ILE A 70 8.65 24.00 -6.10
N LYS A 71 8.10 24.70 -5.12
CA LYS A 71 8.79 25.08 -3.88
C LYS A 71 8.28 24.32 -2.65
N SER A 72 7.07 23.77 -2.76
CA SER A 72 6.42 23.01 -1.69
C SER A 72 5.35 22.09 -2.26
N SER A 73 4.74 21.27 -1.42
CA SER A 73 3.59 20.43 -1.80
C SER A 73 2.36 21.26 -2.22
N ASP A 74 2.29 22.52 -1.84
CA ASP A 74 1.21 23.42 -2.27
C ASP A 74 1.29 23.73 -3.79
N ASP A 75 2.44 23.56 -4.42
CA ASP A 75 2.66 23.73 -5.85
C ASP A 75 2.39 22.48 -6.69
N LEU A 76 1.99 21.38 -6.05
CA LEU A 76 1.83 20.07 -6.70
C LEU A 76 0.88 20.13 -7.90
N TYR A 77 -0.20 20.91 -7.82
CA TYR A 77 -1.19 21.10 -8.90
C TYR A 77 -0.61 21.63 -10.20
N LYS A 78 0.56 22.28 -10.16
CA LYS A 78 1.26 22.78 -11.35
C LYS A 78 1.83 21.65 -12.21
N LEU A 79 2.17 20.51 -11.59
CA LEU A 79 2.74 19.37 -12.31
C LEU A 79 1.72 18.71 -13.23
N PRO A 80 2.15 18.14 -14.37
CA PRO A 80 1.27 17.37 -15.23
C PRO A 80 0.83 16.07 -14.58
N PHE A 81 -0.35 15.59 -14.92
CA PHE A 81 -0.78 14.26 -14.56
C PHE A 81 -0.04 13.19 -15.35
N LEU A 82 0.13 12.04 -14.72
CA LEU A 82 0.56 10.81 -15.32
C LEU A 82 -0.60 9.80 -15.29
N THR A 83 -0.78 9.06 -16.38
CA THR A 83 -1.83 8.07 -16.54
C THR A 83 -1.25 6.69 -16.83
N LYS A 84 -2.06 5.66 -16.77
CA LYS A 84 -1.64 4.30 -17.14
C LYS A 84 -1.24 4.19 -18.61
N SER A 85 -1.80 5.03 -19.48
CA SER A 85 -1.38 5.12 -20.89
C SER A 85 0.07 5.62 -21.01
N ASP A 86 0.41 6.68 -20.26
CA ASP A 86 1.79 7.20 -20.23
C ASP A 86 2.81 6.11 -19.81
N LEU A 87 2.46 5.27 -18.82
CA LEU A 87 3.32 4.19 -18.37
C LEU A 87 3.52 3.12 -19.46
N ARG A 88 2.48 2.84 -20.24
CA ARG A 88 2.53 1.89 -21.37
C ARG A 88 3.31 2.43 -22.55
N ASP A 89 3.16 3.73 -22.85
CA ASP A 89 3.85 4.41 -23.94
C ASP A 89 5.35 4.54 -23.64
N ALA A 90 5.69 4.74 -22.38
CA ALA A 90 7.07 4.80 -21.90
C ALA A 90 7.73 3.41 -21.66
N TYR A 91 7.01 2.30 -21.93
CA TYR A 91 7.52 0.94 -21.74
C TYR A 91 8.75 0.65 -22.61
N PRO A 92 9.80 -0.05 -22.15
CA PRO A 92 9.93 -0.53 -20.76
C PRO A 92 10.70 0.43 -19.83
N TYR A 93 11.53 1.33 -20.34
CA TYR A 93 12.52 2.08 -19.56
C TYR A 93 12.29 3.58 -19.51
N GLY A 94 11.28 4.11 -20.23
CA GLY A 94 11.10 5.55 -20.41
C GLY A 94 10.79 6.35 -19.14
N LEU A 95 10.39 5.68 -18.05
CA LEU A 95 10.14 6.29 -16.73
C LEU A 95 11.17 5.89 -15.68
N VAL A 96 12.24 5.19 -16.05
CA VAL A 96 13.29 4.80 -15.11
C VAL A 96 14.16 6.02 -14.78
N GLY A 97 14.23 6.37 -13.50
CA GLY A 97 14.98 7.52 -12.99
C GLY A 97 16.39 7.18 -12.50
N MET A 98 16.83 5.92 -12.59
CA MET A 98 18.15 5.48 -12.12
C MET A 98 18.85 4.62 -13.17
N PRO A 99 20.17 4.55 -13.20
CA PRO A 99 20.90 3.60 -14.03
C PRO A 99 20.44 2.17 -13.74
N LEU A 100 20.22 1.33 -14.76
CA LEU A 100 19.74 -0.05 -14.57
C LEU A 100 20.64 -0.90 -13.68
N LYS A 101 21.93 -0.63 -13.65
CA LYS A 101 22.90 -1.32 -12.77
C LYS A 101 22.63 -1.06 -11.27
N ASP A 102 21.93 0.02 -10.94
CA ASP A 102 21.59 0.41 -9.58
C ASP A 102 20.17 -0.06 -9.19
N CYS A 103 19.43 -0.66 -10.14
CA CYS A 103 18.16 -1.30 -9.91
C CYS A 103 18.38 -2.78 -9.59
N VAL A 104 17.76 -3.26 -8.51
CA VAL A 104 17.93 -4.65 -8.03
C VAL A 104 16.72 -5.53 -8.26
N ARG A 105 15.55 -4.92 -8.61
CA ARG A 105 14.30 -5.66 -8.80
C ARG A 105 13.40 -5.00 -9.85
N ILE A 106 12.63 -5.84 -10.52
CA ILE A 106 11.52 -5.44 -11.41
C ILE A 106 10.25 -6.13 -10.91
N GLN A 107 9.16 -5.37 -10.85
CA GLN A 107 7.80 -5.89 -10.66
C GLN A 107 6.94 -5.48 -11.85
N SER A 108 5.81 -6.18 -12.07
CA SER A 108 4.95 -5.90 -13.21
C SER A 108 3.49 -6.16 -12.89
N THR A 109 2.61 -5.39 -13.53
CA THR A 109 1.17 -5.66 -13.54
C THR A 109 0.86 -6.92 -14.35
N SER A 110 -0.33 -7.51 -14.15
CA SER A 110 -0.77 -8.72 -14.88
C SER A 110 -0.81 -8.56 -16.41
N GLY A 111 -1.00 -7.35 -16.91
CA GLY A 111 -0.94 -7.03 -18.35
C GLY A 111 -2.05 -7.65 -19.21
N THR A 112 -3.22 -7.94 -18.62
CA THR A 112 -4.36 -8.58 -19.31
C THR A 112 -4.91 -7.79 -20.51
N THR A 113 -4.58 -6.51 -20.63
CA THR A 113 -5.11 -5.59 -21.65
C THR A 113 -4.04 -5.03 -22.60
N GLY A 114 -2.93 -5.73 -22.82
CA GLY A 114 -1.85 -5.27 -23.70
C GLY A 114 -0.50 -5.16 -23.01
N LYS A 115 0.30 -4.12 -23.31
CA LYS A 115 1.62 -3.94 -22.68
C LYS A 115 1.50 -3.83 -21.18
N ARG A 116 2.29 -4.65 -20.46
CA ARG A 116 2.40 -4.60 -19.01
C ARG A 116 3.03 -3.27 -18.59
N VAL A 117 2.69 -2.80 -17.39
CA VAL A 117 3.50 -1.80 -16.71
C VAL A 117 4.57 -2.53 -15.94
N VAL A 118 5.81 -2.08 -16.06
CA VAL A 118 6.95 -2.57 -15.28
C VAL A 118 7.42 -1.45 -14.36
N ALA A 119 7.64 -1.79 -13.10
CA ALA A 119 8.17 -0.89 -12.08
C ALA A 119 9.55 -1.38 -11.62
N PHE A 120 10.47 -0.45 -11.48
CA PHE A 120 11.85 -0.71 -11.10
C PHE A 120 12.09 -0.28 -9.66
N TYR A 121 13.04 -0.94 -8.99
CA TYR A 121 13.37 -0.67 -7.60
C TYR A 121 14.86 -0.70 -7.40
N THR A 122 15.41 0.32 -6.74
CA THR A 122 16.70 0.25 -6.07
C THR A 122 16.57 -0.56 -4.77
N GLN A 123 17.66 -0.89 -4.09
CA GLN A 123 17.60 -1.49 -2.77
C GLN A 123 16.91 -0.57 -1.77
N GLU A 124 17.17 0.73 -1.82
CA GLU A 124 16.51 1.72 -0.97
C GLU A 124 14.99 1.77 -1.21
N ASP A 125 14.54 1.71 -2.47
CA ASP A 125 13.11 1.64 -2.80
C ASP A 125 12.44 0.40 -2.20
N ILE A 126 13.15 -0.73 -2.17
CA ILE A 126 12.66 -1.97 -1.55
C ILE A 126 12.58 -1.81 -0.04
N ASP A 127 13.61 -1.28 0.59
CA ASP A 127 13.68 -1.11 2.05
C ASP A 127 12.54 -0.20 2.54
N LEU A 128 12.26 0.91 1.84
CA LEU A 128 11.14 1.81 2.11
C LEU A 128 9.79 1.12 1.93
N TRP A 129 9.63 0.34 0.89
CA TRP A 129 8.41 -0.42 0.65
C TRP A 129 8.15 -1.47 1.74
N GLU A 130 9.18 -2.20 2.14
CA GLU A 130 9.10 -3.18 3.23
C GLU A 130 8.76 -2.50 4.56
N ASP A 131 9.27 -1.29 4.83
CA ASP A 131 8.89 -0.49 6.00
C ASP A 131 7.39 -0.12 5.98
N CYS A 132 6.86 0.28 4.82
CA CYS A 132 5.42 0.54 4.67
C CYS A 132 4.57 -0.71 4.97
N CYS A 133 5.00 -1.88 4.51
CA CYS A 133 4.33 -3.15 4.79
C CYS A 133 4.47 -3.54 6.29
N ALA A 134 5.62 -3.28 6.91
CA ALA A 134 5.83 -3.50 8.33
C ALA A 134 4.87 -2.66 9.20
N ARG A 135 4.66 -1.39 8.83
CA ARG A 135 3.66 -0.53 9.49
C ARG A 135 2.25 -1.12 9.40
N ALA A 136 1.88 -1.69 8.25
CA ALA A 136 0.58 -2.34 8.05
C ALA A 136 0.43 -3.59 8.94
N ILE A 137 1.46 -4.43 9.03
CA ILE A 137 1.46 -5.65 9.86
C ILE A 137 1.34 -5.28 11.34
N MET A 138 2.10 -4.30 11.83
CA MET A 138 1.99 -3.85 13.23
C MET A 138 0.67 -3.15 13.52
N ALA A 139 0.12 -2.40 12.57
CA ALA A 139 -1.20 -1.79 12.71
C ALA A 139 -2.33 -2.83 12.84
N ALA A 140 -2.16 -4.00 12.21
CA ALA A 140 -3.05 -5.16 12.37
C ALA A 140 -2.79 -5.96 13.66
N GLY A 141 -1.83 -5.56 14.49
CA GLY A 141 -1.48 -6.20 15.77
C GLY A 141 -0.39 -7.28 15.64
N GLY A 142 0.37 -7.27 14.53
CA GLY A 142 1.52 -8.16 14.36
C GLY A 142 2.72 -7.73 15.20
N THR A 143 3.50 -8.70 15.66
CA THR A 143 4.71 -8.53 16.47
C THR A 143 5.79 -9.52 16.04
N ASN A 144 6.97 -9.44 16.61
CA ASN A 144 8.05 -10.41 16.36
C ASN A 144 7.80 -11.82 16.97
N GLU A 145 6.72 -12.00 17.71
CA GLU A 145 6.28 -13.30 18.21
C GLU A 145 5.33 -14.01 17.26
N ASP A 146 4.92 -13.33 16.18
CA ASP A 146 3.93 -13.84 15.24
C ASP A 146 4.53 -14.67 14.11
N VAL A 147 3.71 -15.60 13.61
CA VAL A 147 3.97 -16.36 12.40
C VAL A 147 3.07 -15.82 11.29
N CYS A 148 3.67 -15.25 10.25
CA CYS A 148 2.97 -14.60 9.16
C CYS A 148 2.97 -15.47 7.90
N GLN A 149 1.81 -16.02 7.53
CA GLN A 149 1.66 -16.74 6.27
C GLN A 149 1.32 -15.80 5.14
N VAL A 150 2.18 -15.75 4.12
CA VAL A 150 2.01 -14.92 2.93
C VAL A 150 1.54 -15.79 1.76
N SER A 151 0.23 -15.74 1.52
CA SER A 151 -0.49 -16.52 0.51
C SER A 151 -0.84 -15.67 -0.73
N TYR A 152 -0.08 -14.63 -1.01
CA TYR A 152 -0.07 -13.89 -2.27
C TYR A 152 0.87 -14.54 -3.28
N GLY A 153 0.59 -14.36 -4.57
CA GLY A 153 1.53 -14.72 -5.63
C GLY A 153 2.86 -13.98 -5.49
N TYR A 154 3.93 -14.68 -5.82
CA TYR A 154 5.29 -14.15 -5.91
C TYR A 154 5.68 -13.90 -7.38
N GLY A 155 6.95 -13.66 -7.65
CA GLY A 155 7.46 -13.33 -8.97
C GLY A 155 7.24 -11.86 -9.31
N LEU A 156 6.57 -11.58 -10.41
CA LEU A 156 6.35 -10.19 -10.87
C LEU A 156 5.22 -9.45 -10.13
N PHE A 157 4.36 -10.17 -9.41
CA PHE A 157 3.31 -9.57 -8.61
C PHE A 157 3.87 -9.04 -7.28
N THR A 158 3.38 -7.88 -6.83
CA THR A 158 3.97 -7.18 -5.67
C THR A 158 3.45 -7.66 -4.31
N GLY A 159 2.30 -8.33 -4.27
CA GLY A 159 1.65 -8.70 -3.00
C GLY A 159 2.52 -9.59 -2.12
N GLY A 160 3.04 -10.70 -2.67
CA GLY A 160 3.92 -11.62 -1.97
C GLY A 160 5.21 -10.95 -1.48
N PRO A 161 6.05 -10.40 -2.37
CA PRO A 161 7.32 -9.80 -1.97
C PRO A 161 7.21 -8.68 -0.94
N GLY A 162 6.21 -7.79 -1.07
CA GLY A 162 6.05 -6.66 -0.16
C GLY A 162 5.70 -7.09 1.26
N LEU A 163 4.68 -7.94 1.41
CA LEU A 163 4.28 -8.42 2.74
C LEU A 163 5.30 -9.38 3.35
N ASN A 164 6.00 -10.17 2.53
CA ASN A 164 7.13 -10.98 2.99
C ASN A 164 8.24 -10.10 3.59
N GLY A 165 8.67 -9.06 2.88
CA GLY A 165 9.70 -8.15 3.37
C GLY A 165 9.24 -7.38 4.62
N GLY A 166 8.00 -6.88 4.62
CA GLY A 166 7.41 -6.23 5.80
C GLY A 166 7.34 -7.15 7.02
N SER A 167 6.99 -8.42 6.81
CA SER A 167 6.99 -9.43 7.87
C SER A 167 8.39 -9.65 8.47
N HIS A 168 9.43 -9.71 7.62
CA HIS A 168 10.83 -9.78 8.08
C HIS A 168 11.25 -8.54 8.86
N LYS A 169 10.83 -7.34 8.43
CA LYS A 169 11.13 -6.06 9.12
C LYS A 169 10.51 -6.02 10.53
N VAL A 170 9.30 -6.58 10.70
CA VAL A 170 8.67 -6.73 12.03
C VAL A 170 9.37 -7.79 12.88
N GLY A 171 10.03 -8.75 12.25
CA GLY A 171 10.68 -9.88 12.92
C GLY A 171 9.77 -11.10 13.07
N CYS A 172 8.66 -11.18 12.33
CA CYS A 172 7.80 -12.37 12.30
C CYS A 172 8.52 -13.57 11.68
N LEU A 173 8.15 -14.78 12.10
CA LEU A 173 8.46 -15.97 11.32
C LEU A 173 7.56 -15.99 10.08
N THR A 174 8.15 -15.93 8.89
CA THR A 174 7.39 -15.82 7.64
C THR A 174 7.26 -17.15 6.93
N ILE A 175 6.03 -17.52 6.52
CA ILE A 175 5.73 -18.70 5.70
C ILE A 175 5.37 -18.21 4.29
N PRO A 176 6.28 -18.27 3.29
CA PRO A 176 6.05 -17.74 1.94
C PRO A 176 5.36 -18.81 1.05
N THR A 177 4.09 -19.11 1.38
CA THR A 177 3.35 -20.21 0.71
C THR A 177 3.00 -19.92 -0.75
N SER A 178 2.98 -18.64 -1.15
CA SER A 178 2.40 -18.22 -2.44
C SER A 178 0.90 -18.58 -2.52
N SER A 179 0.30 -18.52 -3.71
CA SER A 179 -1.10 -18.89 -3.94
C SER A 179 -1.25 -20.34 -4.40
N GLY A 180 -2.45 -20.91 -4.25
CA GLY A 180 -2.79 -22.26 -4.69
C GLY A 180 -2.57 -23.36 -3.66
N ASN A 181 -3.06 -24.56 -3.94
CA ASN A 181 -3.08 -25.72 -3.05
C ASN A 181 -3.63 -25.40 -1.65
N THR A 182 -4.92 -25.05 -1.61
CA THR A 182 -5.58 -24.46 -0.44
C THR A 182 -5.57 -25.38 0.78
N GLU A 183 -5.79 -26.67 0.61
CA GLU A 183 -5.71 -27.64 1.71
C GLU A 183 -4.34 -27.63 2.38
N ARG A 184 -3.25 -27.65 1.59
CA ARG A 184 -1.88 -27.54 2.11
C ARG A 184 -1.66 -26.23 2.85
N GLN A 185 -2.25 -25.12 2.40
CA GLN A 185 -2.12 -23.85 3.07
C GLN A 185 -2.82 -23.85 4.43
N ILE A 186 -4.00 -24.47 4.53
CA ILE A 186 -4.74 -24.67 5.78
C ILE A 186 -3.92 -25.54 6.74
N MET A 187 -3.33 -26.64 6.24
CA MET A 187 -2.45 -27.47 7.06
C MET A 187 -1.24 -26.68 7.58
N PHE A 188 -0.61 -25.83 6.78
CA PHE A 188 0.48 -24.97 7.25
C PHE A 188 0.05 -23.96 8.30
N ILE A 189 -1.16 -23.36 8.16
CA ILE A 189 -1.71 -22.48 9.20
C ILE A 189 -1.77 -23.22 10.54
N LYS A 190 -2.26 -24.45 10.53
CA LYS A 190 -2.39 -25.29 11.73
C LYS A 190 -1.05 -25.77 12.26
N ASP A 191 -0.26 -26.45 11.42
CA ASP A 191 0.96 -27.15 11.83
C ASP A 191 2.09 -26.21 12.24
N LEU A 192 2.18 -25.04 11.57
CA LEU A 192 3.21 -24.03 11.82
C LEU A 192 2.73 -22.88 12.71
N ASN A 193 1.53 -23.00 13.26
CA ASN A 193 0.91 -22.00 14.14
C ASN A 193 0.90 -20.59 13.53
N ALA A 194 0.47 -20.45 12.28
CA ALA A 194 0.35 -19.14 11.64
C ALA A 194 -0.71 -18.30 12.36
N THR A 195 -0.33 -17.10 12.79
CA THR A 195 -1.17 -16.16 13.52
C THR A 195 -1.69 -15.01 12.65
N ILE A 196 -1.00 -14.74 11.54
CA ILE A 196 -1.36 -13.69 10.56
C ILE A 196 -1.44 -14.32 9.18
N LEU A 197 -2.54 -14.04 8.45
CA LEU A 197 -2.74 -14.45 7.06
C LEU A 197 -2.73 -13.23 6.15
N CYS A 198 -1.88 -13.26 5.09
CA CYS A 198 -1.82 -12.24 4.07
C CYS A 198 -2.21 -12.83 2.70
N CYS A 199 -3.35 -12.42 2.13
CA CYS A 199 -3.81 -12.88 0.82
C CYS A 199 -4.85 -11.91 0.22
N THR A 200 -5.42 -12.23 -0.95
CA THR A 200 -6.59 -11.50 -1.44
C THR A 200 -7.83 -11.85 -0.60
N PRO A 201 -8.80 -10.93 -0.43
CA PRO A 201 -10.02 -11.22 0.34
C PRO A 201 -10.82 -12.40 -0.24
N SER A 202 -10.92 -12.53 -1.56
CA SER A 202 -11.57 -13.68 -2.20
C SER A 202 -10.87 -15.01 -1.87
N TYR A 203 -9.53 -15.00 -1.73
CA TYR A 203 -8.79 -16.20 -1.35
C TYR A 203 -8.94 -16.52 0.14
N ALA A 204 -9.05 -15.51 0.99
CA ALA A 204 -9.36 -15.70 2.41
C ALA A 204 -10.73 -16.34 2.61
N ALA A 205 -11.74 -15.87 1.87
CA ALA A 205 -13.09 -16.49 1.86
C ALA A 205 -13.01 -17.95 1.41
N TYR A 206 -12.29 -18.24 0.33
CA TYR A 206 -12.10 -19.60 -0.18
C TYR A 206 -11.36 -20.53 0.80
N ILE A 207 -10.34 -20.01 1.51
CA ILE A 207 -9.69 -20.75 2.62
C ILE A 207 -10.73 -21.13 3.68
N GLY A 208 -11.60 -20.20 4.08
CA GLY A 208 -12.63 -20.44 5.08
C GLY A 208 -13.67 -21.47 4.62
N GLU A 209 -14.10 -21.44 3.35
CA GLU A 209 -15.00 -22.45 2.76
C GLU A 209 -14.33 -23.83 2.76
N THR A 210 -13.09 -23.93 2.29
CA THR A 210 -12.33 -25.18 2.27
C THR A 210 -12.13 -25.75 3.68
N MET A 211 -11.87 -24.92 4.69
CA MET A 211 -11.81 -25.37 6.10
C MET A 211 -13.11 -26.03 6.55
N LYS A 212 -14.28 -25.42 6.23
CA LYS A 212 -15.60 -26.02 6.53
C LYS A 212 -15.79 -27.37 5.85
N GLU A 213 -15.40 -27.47 4.57
CA GLU A 213 -15.44 -28.74 3.80
C GLU A 213 -14.54 -29.82 4.42
N MET A 214 -13.39 -29.43 4.99
CA MET A 214 -12.49 -30.32 5.74
C MET A 214 -13.01 -30.66 7.15
N GLY A 215 -14.16 -30.11 7.57
CA GLY A 215 -14.73 -30.33 8.90
C GLY A 215 -13.98 -29.61 10.01
N MET A 216 -13.18 -28.59 9.68
CA MET A 216 -12.40 -27.81 10.64
C MET A 216 -13.18 -26.57 11.12
N SER A 217 -13.03 -26.25 12.40
CA SER A 217 -13.56 -25.04 13.01
C SER A 217 -12.49 -23.95 13.18
N PRO A 218 -12.90 -22.65 13.30
CA PRO A 218 -11.95 -21.55 13.53
C PRO A 218 -11.07 -21.73 14.76
N GLU A 219 -11.57 -22.40 15.80
CA GLU A 219 -10.87 -22.64 17.06
C GLU A 219 -9.69 -23.61 16.92
N GLU A 220 -9.63 -24.35 15.80
CA GLU A 220 -8.55 -25.30 15.54
C GLU A 220 -7.30 -24.65 14.91
N ILE A 221 -7.37 -23.37 14.57
CA ILE A 221 -6.28 -22.61 13.98
C ILE A 221 -5.94 -21.39 14.84
N PRO A 222 -4.65 -21.02 14.96
CA PRO A 222 -4.23 -19.91 15.82
C PRO A 222 -4.30 -18.53 15.14
N LEU A 223 -4.95 -18.41 13.99
CA LEU A 223 -5.07 -17.13 13.29
C LEU A 223 -5.77 -16.09 14.18
N LYS A 224 -5.23 -14.88 14.23
CA LYS A 224 -5.81 -13.73 14.93
C LYS A 224 -6.11 -12.55 14.02
N ALA A 225 -5.35 -12.41 12.92
CA ALA A 225 -5.47 -11.30 11.98
C ALA A 225 -5.31 -11.73 10.53
N GLY A 226 -6.02 -11.05 9.64
CA GLY A 226 -5.83 -11.15 8.21
C GLY A 226 -5.55 -9.78 7.60
N ILE A 227 -4.59 -9.69 6.66
CA ILE A 227 -4.26 -8.47 5.93
C ILE A 227 -4.56 -8.74 4.46
N PHE A 228 -5.62 -8.12 3.96
CA PHE A 228 -6.22 -8.43 2.67
C PHE A 228 -6.24 -7.22 1.75
N GLY A 229 -6.00 -7.43 0.46
CA GLY A 229 -6.00 -6.36 -0.53
C GLY A 229 -5.84 -6.89 -1.95
N ALA A 230 -5.48 -6.02 -2.87
CA ALA A 230 -5.35 -6.24 -4.29
C ALA A 230 -6.68 -6.37 -5.06
N GLU A 231 -7.80 -6.39 -4.38
CA GLU A 231 -9.15 -6.36 -4.97
C GLU A 231 -10.12 -5.63 -4.04
N ALA A 232 -11.19 -5.08 -4.60
CA ALA A 232 -12.25 -4.49 -3.81
C ALA A 232 -13.07 -5.58 -3.11
N TRP A 233 -13.48 -5.31 -1.87
CA TRP A 233 -14.31 -6.22 -1.08
C TRP A 233 -15.26 -5.46 -0.16
N SER A 234 -16.45 -6.04 0.03
CA SER A 234 -17.51 -5.44 0.81
C SER A 234 -17.33 -5.66 2.32
N GLU A 235 -18.04 -4.87 3.11
CA GLU A 235 -18.09 -5.09 4.56
C GLU A 235 -18.79 -6.40 4.91
N GLU A 236 -19.75 -6.84 4.11
CA GLU A 236 -20.38 -8.16 4.24
C GLU A 236 -19.35 -9.28 4.08
N MET A 237 -18.53 -9.24 3.01
CA MET A 237 -17.44 -10.20 2.81
C MET A 237 -16.44 -10.16 3.98
N ARG A 238 -16.15 -8.97 4.53
CA ARG A 238 -15.32 -8.84 5.74
C ARG A 238 -15.90 -9.65 6.91
N GLN A 239 -17.19 -9.48 7.19
CA GLN A 239 -17.84 -10.18 8.29
C GLN A 239 -17.81 -11.69 8.07
N ASP A 240 -18.09 -12.15 6.85
CA ASP A 240 -18.04 -13.58 6.50
C ASP A 240 -16.65 -14.17 6.73
N ILE A 241 -15.60 -13.49 6.27
CA ILE A 241 -14.20 -13.92 6.48
C ILE A 241 -13.89 -13.95 7.99
N GLN A 242 -14.24 -12.89 8.72
CA GLN A 242 -13.98 -12.79 10.15
C GLN A 242 -14.66 -13.92 10.94
N ASN A 243 -15.93 -14.20 10.62
CA ASN A 243 -16.69 -15.26 11.27
C ASN A 243 -16.16 -16.66 10.91
N THR A 244 -15.76 -16.86 9.66
CA THR A 244 -15.35 -18.18 9.16
C THR A 244 -13.93 -18.55 9.60
N LEU A 245 -13.03 -17.57 9.71
CA LEU A 245 -11.64 -17.79 10.13
C LEU A 245 -11.37 -17.43 11.58
N GLY A 246 -12.32 -16.85 12.31
CA GLY A 246 -12.12 -16.42 13.70
C GLY A 246 -11.14 -15.25 13.88
N ILE A 247 -11.00 -14.38 12.91
CA ILE A 247 -9.94 -13.35 12.84
C ILE A 247 -10.50 -11.93 12.82
N LYS A 248 -9.63 -10.92 12.99
CA LYS A 248 -9.87 -9.55 12.50
C LYS A 248 -9.27 -9.38 11.11
N ALA A 249 -10.06 -8.83 10.18
CA ALA A 249 -9.67 -8.64 8.78
C ALA A 249 -9.40 -7.16 8.49
N TYR A 250 -8.19 -6.84 8.01
CA TYR A 250 -7.71 -5.49 7.73
C TYR A 250 -7.46 -5.31 6.24
N ASP A 251 -7.76 -4.12 5.74
CA ASP A 251 -7.52 -3.76 4.35
C ASP A 251 -6.11 -3.18 4.17
N ILE A 252 -5.47 -3.51 3.05
CA ILE A 252 -4.21 -2.94 2.61
C ILE A 252 -4.32 -2.55 1.14
N TYR A 253 -3.98 -1.31 0.81
CA TYR A 253 -4.06 -0.79 -0.55
C TYR A 253 -2.68 -0.49 -1.11
N GLY A 254 -2.55 -0.67 -2.41
CA GLY A 254 -1.39 -0.26 -3.19
C GLY A 254 -1.52 -0.65 -4.65
N LEU A 255 -0.61 -0.13 -5.44
CA LEU A 255 -0.50 -0.37 -6.88
C LEU A 255 0.93 -0.80 -7.20
N THR A 256 1.09 -1.75 -8.11
CA THR A 256 2.42 -2.19 -8.59
C THR A 256 3.25 -1.00 -9.09
N GLU A 257 2.60 -0.05 -9.74
CA GLU A 257 3.22 1.14 -10.30
C GLU A 257 3.82 2.05 -9.21
N LEU A 258 3.15 2.17 -8.05
CA LEU A 258 3.65 2.99 -6.94
C LEU A 258 4.75 2.24 -6.16
N SER A 259 4.38 1.23 -5.42
CA SER A 259 5.34 0.40 -4.68
C SER A 259 4.83 -1.02 -4.44
N GLY A 260 3.55 -1.30 -4.70
CA GLY A 260 2.85 -2.52 -4.31
C GLY A 260 1.98 -2.26 -3.07
N PRO A 261 1.65 -3.29 -2.26
CA PRO A 261 0.88 -3.12 -1.04
C PRO A 261 1.62 -2.21 -0.04
N GLY A 262 0.86 -1.55 0.84
CA GLY A 262 1.42 -0.68 1.88
C GLY A 262 1.48 0.80 1.50
N VAL A 263 0.95 1.22 0.36
CA VAL A 263 0.73 2.66 0.10
C VAL A 263 -0.21 3.22 1.16
N SER A 264 -1.27 2.47 1.47
CA SER A 264 -2.11 2.73 2.63
C SER A 264 -2.60 1.42 3.28
N PHE A 265 -3.00 1.50 4.56
CA PHE A 265 -3.40 0.36 5.35
C PHE A 265 -4.40 0.71 6.45
N GLU A 266 -5.26 -0.22 6.82
CA GLU A 266 -6.14 -0.10 7.97
C GLU A 266 -5.38 -0.34 9.29
N CYS A 267 -5.86 0.32 10.34
CA CYS A 267 -5.47 0.08 11.73
C CYS A 267 -6.60 -0.61 12.51
N SER A 268 -6.37 -0.85 13.80
CA SER A 268 -7.35 -1.47 14.70
C SER A 268 -8.70 -0.76 14.79
N ALA A 269 -8.79 0.53 14.40
CA ALA A 269 -10.03 1.29 14.37
C ALA A 269 -10.92 0.98 13.16
N GLN A 270 -10.37 0.44 12.08
CA GLN A 270 -11.07 0.09 10.82
C GLN A 270 -11.95 1.23 10.27
N ARG A 271 -11.42 2.47 10.34
CA ARG A 271 -12.10 3.70 9.89
C ARG A 271 -11.33 4.38 8.77
N GLY A 272 -11.12 3.65 7.67
CA GLY A 272 -10.29 4.06 6.54
C GLY A 272 -8.83 3.64 6.68
N MET A 273 -8.07 3.77 5.59
CA MET A 273 -6.69 3.35 5.45
C MET A 273 -5.75 4.53 5.58
N HIS A 274 -4.80 4.49 6.53
CA HIS A 274 -3.75 5.50 6.67
C HIS A 274 -2.80 5.43 5.48
N ILE A 275 -2.59 6.55 4.82
CA ILE A 275 -1.60 6.68 3.74
C ILE A 275 -0.23 6.94 4.37
N ASN A 276 0.81 6.30 3.88
CA ASN A 276 2.20 6.58 4.28
C ASN A 276 2.66 7.93 3.71
N GLU A 277 2.22 9.04 4.34
CA GLU A 277 2.40 10.41 3.85
C GLU A 277 3.85 10.89 3.83
N ASP A 278 4.75 10.23 4.50
CA ASP A 278 6.18 10.45 4.39
C ASP A 278 6.75 9.94 3.05
N HIS A 279 6.03 9.07 2.33
CA HIS A 279 6.42 8.53 1.04
C HIS A 279 5.49 8.93 -0.10
N PHE A 280 4.24 9.26 0.20
CA PHE A 280 3.21 9.55 -0.80
C PHE A 280 2.42 10.81 -0.45
N ILE A 281 2.18 11.66 -1.46
CA ILE A 281 1.18 12.71 -1.38
C ILE A 281 -0.05 12.24 -2.14
N ALA A 282 -1.23 12.34 -1.51
CA ALA A 282 -2.50 11.99 -2.11
C ALA A 282 -3.34 13.24 -2.38
N GLU A 283 -3.97 13.28 -3.56
CA GLU A 283 -4.96 14.29 -3.95
C GLU A 283 -6.26 13.57 -4.34
N ILE A 284 -7.40 14.23 -4.14
CA ILE A 284 -8.67 13.86 -4.76
C ILE A 284 -8.96 14.89 -5.84
N ILE A 285 -9.26 14.43 -7.04
CA ILE A 285 -9.58 15.31 -8.17
C ILE A 285 -10.95 14.99 -8.75
N ASP A 286 -11.55 15.98 -9.37
CA ASP A 286 -12.66 15.76 -10.31
C ASP A 286 -12.13 14.98 -11.51
N PRO A 287 -12.73 13.83 -11.87
CA PRO A 287 -12.20 12.96 -12.92
C PRO A 287 -12.27 13.58 -14.32
N ASP A 288 -13.19 14.51 -14.55
CA ASP A 288 -13.44 15.14 -15.86
C ASP A 288 -12.58 16.40 -16.05
N THR A 289 -12.56 17.28 -15.04
CA THR A 289 -11.82 18.56 -15.12
C THR A 289 -10.37 18.45 -14.67
N GLY A 290 -10.05 17.49 -13.78
CA GLY A 290 -8.74 17.35 -13.15
C GLY A 290 -8.50 18.39 -12.03
N GLU A 291 -9.51 19.14 -11.63
CA GLU A 291 -9.41 20.08 -10.51
C GLU A 291 -9.30 19.34 -9.17
N VAL A 292 -8.42 19.84 -8.29
CA VAL A 292 -8.27 19.27 -6.94
C VAL A 292 -9.49 19.63 -6.11
N LEU A 293 -10.13 18.62 -5.54
CA LEU A 293 -11.33 18.77 -4.71
C LEU A 293 -10.97 18.98 -3.23
N PRO A 294 -11.83 19.68 -2.47
CA PRO A 294 -11.66 19.85 -1.02
C PRO A 294 -11.64 18.51 -0.28
N GLU A 295 -11.00 18.50 0.90
CA GLU A 295 -11.01 17.34 1.80
C GLU A 295 -12.45 16.90 2.12
N GLY A 296 -12.67 15.57 2.14
CA GLY A 296 -13.97 14.94 2.34
C GLY A 296 -14.80 14.79 1.07
N SER A 297 -14.41 15.41 -0.05
CA SER A 297 -15.05 15.21 -1.34
C SER A 297 -14.76 13.80 -1.87
N GLU A 298 -15.71 13.24 -2.61
CA GLU A 298 -15.52 12.03 -3.39
C GLU A 298 -15.00 12.39 -4.79
N GLY A 299 -13.98 11.70 -5.26
CA GLY A 299 -13.40 11.91 -6.57
C GLY A 299 -12.29 10.91 -6.87
N GLU A 300 -11.59 11.10 -7.99
CA GLU A 300 -10.50 10.23 -8.41
C GLU A 300 -9.26 10.46 -7.53
N LEU A 301 -8.72 9.36 -7.00
CA LEU A 301 -7.50 9.36 -6.21
C LEU A 301 -6.27 9.50 -7.10
N VAL A 302 -5.39 10.42 -6.73
CA VAL A 302 -4.10 10.68 -7.40
C VAL A 302 -2.98 10.56 -6.39
N PHE A 303 -1.90 9.86 -6.76
CA PHE A 303 -0.70 9.75 -5.91
C PHE A 303 0.52 10.37 -6.55
N THR A 304 1.33 10.99 -5.70
CA THR A 304 2.71 11.39 -6.01
C THR A 304 3.65 10.66 -5.08
N SER A 305 4.56 9.83 -5.63
CA SER A 305 5.64 9.21 -4.85
C SER A 305 6.78 10.22 -4.67
N ILE A 306 7.16 10.51 -3.43
CA ILE A 306 8.17 11.53 -3.11
C ILE A 306 9.50 10.95 -2.63
N THR A 307 9.64 9.62 -2.61
CA THR A 307 10.86 8.94 -2.14
C THR A 307 11.35 7.87 -3.10
N LYS A 308 10.48 7.31 -3.96
CA LYS A 308 10.86 6.23 -4.88
C LYS A 308 11.76 6.76 -6.00
N LYS A 309 12.97 6.22 -6.12
CA LYS A 309 14.02 6.73 -7.02
C LYS A 309 14.01 6.06 -8.38
N ALA A 310 13.89 4.72 -8.41
CA ALA A 310 14.04 3.98 -9.66
C ALA A 310 12.87 4.17 -10.62
N PHE A 311 11.66 4.32 -10.10
CA PHE A 311 10.45 4.49 -10.89
C PHE A 311 9.51 5.50 -10.21
N PRO A 312 9.88 6.79 -10.24
CA PRO A 312 9.11 7.85 -9.59
C PRO A 312 7.81 8.15 -10.35
N LEU A 313 6.70 8.30 -9.62
CA LEU A 313 5.42 8.72 -10.19
C LEU A 313 4.98 10.05 -9.57
N LEU A 314 4.80 11.07 -10.41
CA LEU A 314 4.26 12.37 -10.03
C LEU A 314 2.84 12.50 -10.56
N ARG A 315 1.89 12.84 -9.68
CA ARG A 315 0.46 13.02 -9.97
C ARG A 315 -0.14 11.89 -10.81
N TYR A 316 0.11 10.65 -10.39
CA TYR A 316 -0.39 9.47 -11.07
C TYR A 316 -1.88 9.26 -10.78
N ARG A 317 -2.69 9.29 -11.82
CA ARG A 317 -4.15 9.05 -11.77
C ARG A 317 -4.40 7.56 -11.63
N THR A 318 -4.94 7.15 -10.47
CA THR A 318 -5.20 5.73 -10.16
C THR A 318 -6.46 5.19 -10.82
N ARG A 319 -7.40 6.09 -11.16
CA ARG A 319 -8.77 5.80 -11.58
C ARG A 319 -9.67 5.29 -10.46
N ASP A 320 -9.18 5.10 -9.26
CA ASP A 320 -9.97 4.68 -8.10
C ASP A 320 -10.73 5.86 -7.50
N ILE A 321 -12.02 5.68 -7.20
CA ILE A 321 -12.87 6.70 -6.56
C ILE A 321 -12.80 6.55 -5.04
N CYS A 322 -12.32 7.59 -4.39
CA CYS A 322 -12.08 7.62 -2.93
C CYS A 322 -12.45 8.96 -2.32
N THR A 323 -12.40 9.02 -0.99
CA THR A 323 -12.38 10.25 -0.19
C THR A 323 -11.13 10.30 0.68
N LEU A 324 -10.68 11.49 1.06
CA LEU A 324 -9.60 11.68 2.04
C LEU A 324 -10.13 12.38 3.29
N THR A 325 -9.63 12.01 4.48
CA THR A 325 -9.97 12.66 5.75
C THR A 325 -8.78 12.71 6.69
N ARG A 326 -8.62 13.85 7.37
CA ARG A 326 -7.62 14.06 8.45
C ARG A 326 -8.23 13.97 9.84
N GLU A 327 -9.45 13.43 9.96
CA GLU A 327 -10.04 13.17 11.27
C GLU A 327 -9.10 12.31 12.13
N LYS A 328 -8.97 12.72 13.40
CA LYS A 328 -8.15 11.99 14.37
C LYS A 328 -8.57 10.52 14.47
N CYS A 329 -7.60 9.63 14.36
CA CYS A 329 -7.85 8.19 14.51
C CYS A 329 -7.62 7.74 15.96
N PRO A 330 -8.51 6.89 16.51
CA PRO A 330 -8.30 6.33 17.86
C PRO A 330 -7.01 5.53 18.02
N CYS A 331 -6.42 5.04 16.91
CA CYS A 331 -5.14 4.34 16.95
C CYS A 331 -3.94 5.25 17.24
N GLY A 332 -4.10 6.58 17.22
CA GLY A 332 -3.03 7.56 17.46
C GLY A 332 -2.25 8.00 16.22
N ARG A 333 -2.37 7.30 15.08
CA ARG A 333 -1.73 7.72 13.82
C ARG A 333 -2.31 9.03 13.32
N THR A 334 -1.46 9.87 12.78
CA THR A 334 -1.78 11.24 12.34
C THR A 334 -1.88 11.37 10.82
N HIS A 335 -1.44 10.38 10.09
CA HIS A 335 -1.47 10.34 8.63
C HIS A 335 -2.91 10.40 8.10
N VAL A 336 -3.10 11.09 6.97
CA VAL A 336 -4.39 11.16 6.27
C VAL A 336 -4.91 9.76 5.98
N LYS A 337 -6.23 9.61 6.06
CA LYS A 337 -6.89 8.33 5.73
C LYS A 337 -7.64 8.47 4.42
N MET A 338 -7.56 7.44 3.59
CA MET A 338 -8.43 7.25 2.45
C MET A 338 -9.57 6.27 2.77
N SER A 339 -10.70 6.45 2.11
CA SER A 339 -11.76 5.43 2.11
C SER A 339 -11.31 4.19 1.32
N LYS A 340 -12.03 3.07 1.48
CA LYS A 340 -11.96 2.01 0.46
C LYS A 340 -12.36 2.59 -0.90
N PRO A 341 -11.74 2.15 -2.01
CA PRO A 341 -12.21 2.49 -3.35
C PRO A 341 -13.67 2.04 -3.52
N ARG A 342 -14.54 2.97 -3.92
CA ARG A 342 -15.97 2.71 -4.14
C ARG A 342 -16.28 2.29 -5.56
N GLY A 343 -15.34 2.45 -6.46
CA GLY A 343 -15.43 2.16 -7.88
C GLY A 343 -14.22 2.72 -8.61
N ARG A 344 -14.29 2.69 -9.93
CA ARG A 344 -13.26 3.23 -10.82
C ARG A 344 -13.88 4.09 -11.91
N THR A 345 -13.13 5.06 -12.41
CA THR A 345 -13.51 5.89 -13.57
C THR A 345 -13.25 5.20 -14.91
N ASP A 346 -12.55 4.07 -14.91
CA ASP A 346 -12.35 3.23 -16.09
C ASP A 346 -13.04 1.88 -15.84
N ASP A 347 -13.90 1.36 -16.61
CA ASP A 347 -14.71 0.14 -16.43
C ASP A 347 -13.92 -1.14 -16.01
N MET A 348 -12.73 -0.96 -15.45
CA MET A 348 -11.85 -2.05 -15.04
C MET A 348 -12.37 -2.73 -13.78
N LEU A 349 -12.56 -4.04 -13.85
CA LEU A 349 -12.84 -4.91 -12.70
C LEU A 349 -11.55 -5.57 -12.21
N ILE A 350 -11.44 -5.80 -10.93
CA ILE A 350 -10.36 -6.60 -10.35
C ILE A 350 -10.97 -7.90 -9.83
N ILE A 351 -10.58 -9.03 -10.43
CA ILE A 351 -11.09 -10.35 -10.07
C ILE A 351 -9.91 -11.21 -9.62
N ARG A 352 -9.91 -11.68 -8.37
CA ARG A 352 -8.84 -12.48 -7.75
C ARG A 352 -7.46 -11.83 -7.91
N GLY A 353 -7.39 -10.51 -7.73
CA GLY A 353 -6.16 -9.73 -7.89
C GLY A 353 -5.71 -9.50 -9.34
N VAL A 354 -6.53 -9.87 -10.33
CA VAL A 354 -6.24 -9.69 -11.76
C VAL A 354 -7.16 -8.63 -12.35
N ASN A 355 -6.57 -7.66 -13.04
CA ASN A 355 -7.33 -6.60 -13.71
C ASN A 355 -8.03 -7.18 -14.95
N VAL A 356 -9.35 -7.04 -15.01
CA VAL A 356 -10.19 -7.46 -16.13
C VAL A 356 -10.95 -6.23 -16.65
N PHE A 357 -10.98 -6.05 -17.97
CA PHE A 357 -11.81 -5.04 -18.62
C PHE A 357 -12.97 -5.75 -19.32
N PRO A 358 -14.18 -5.20 -19.27
CA PRO A 358 -15.35 -5.71 -19.97
C PRO A 358 -15.15 -5.79 -21.48
#